data_70a54476dd4113c96bfb957a573e8f10
#
_entry.id   70a54476dd4113c96bfb957a573e8f10
#
_cell.length_a   1.000
_cell.length_b   1.000
_cell.length_c   1.000
_cell.angle_alpha   90.00
_cell.angle_beta   90.00
_cell.angle_gamma   90.00
#
_symmetry.space_group_name_H-M   'P 1'
#
loop_
_entity.id
_entity.type
_entity.pdbx_description
1 polymer ?
#
loop_
_entity_poly.entity_id
_entity_poly.type
_entity_poly.pdbx_seq_one_letter_code
_entity_poly.pdbx_strand_id
1 'polypeptide(L)'
;MIKQKGFTLIELLVVVAIIGILAAVGVVAYSGYTKGAKIKTAKQNLKTLSSWLGAESTKVCSAYQGNYNNGMYLNNDSSNYRYFIKCSDDGTALAYAASHFFYNNGDFKNPYNGNNAIAS
;
A
#
# COMPACT_ATOMS: atom_id res chain seq x y z
N MET A 1 40.40 33.82 -34.98
CA MET A 1 40.55 33.34 -33.59
C MET A 1 39.19 33.29 -32.91
N ILE A 2 38.76 32.14 -32.56
CA ILE A 2 37.53 31.96 -31.76
C ILE A 2 37.90 32.32 -30.31
N LYS A 3 37.41 33.45 -29.80
CA LYS A 3 37.54 33.77 -28.39
C LYS A 3 36.67 32.82 -27.59
N GLN A 4 37.23 31.86 -26.93
CA GLN A 4 36.56 31.06 -25.94
C GLN A 4 36.30 31.92 -24.70
N LYS A 5 35.05 32.27 -24.47
CA LYS A 5 34.62 32.90 -23.22
C LYS A 5 34.53 31.81 -22.15
N GLY A 6 35.52 31.74 -21.27
CA GLY A 6 35.47 30.91 -20.09
C GLY A 6 34.56 31.51 -19.01
N PHE A 7 33.99 30.67 -18.14
CA PHE A 7 33.27 31.13 -16.96
C PHE A 7 34.20 31.86 -16.00
N THR A 8 33.74 32.94 -15.42
CA THR A 8 34.43 33.60 -14.32
C THR A 8 34.26 32.81 -13.03
N LEU A 9 35.23 32.94 -12.13
CA LEU A 9 35.23 32.25 -10.83
C LEU A 9 33.99 32.65 -9.98
N ILE A 10 33.57 33.90 -10.08
CA ILE A 10 32.37 34.39 -9.35
C ILE A 10 31.06 33.81 -9.91
N GLU A 11 30.95 33.64 -11.22
CA GLU A 11 29.79 33.01 -11.85
C GLU A 11 29.61 31.56 -11.38
N LEU A 12 30.69 30.80 -11.32
CA LEU A 12 30.66 29.43 -10.82
C LEU A 12 30.30 29.38 -9.33
N LEU A 13 30.86 30.26 -8.53
CA LEU A 13 30.62 30.33 -7.10
C LEU A 13 29.16 30.65 -6.77
N VAL A 14 28.55 31.57 -7.49
CA VAL A 14 27.15 31.95 -7.36
C VAL A 14 26.25 30.79 -7.71
N VAL A 15 26.50 30.07 -8.79
CA VAL A 15 25.72 28.90 -9.21
C VAL A 15 25.78 27.79 -8.15
N VAL A 16 26.93 27.47 -7.64
CA VAL A 16 27.10 26.46 -6.59
C VAL A 16 26.39 26.85 -5.31
N ALA A 17 26.44 28.14 -4.92
CA ALA A 17 25.74 28.64 -3.75
C ALA A 17 24.21 28.50 -3.90
N ILE A 18 23.65 28.84 -5.05
CA ILE A 18 22.22 28.70 -5.32
C ILE A 18 21.80 27.22 -5.29
N ILE A 19 22.55 26.34 -5.94
CA ILE A 19 22.28 24.90 -5.93
C ILE A 19 22.32 24.36 -4.49
N GLY A 20 23.28 24.78 -3.69
CA GLY A 20 23.40 24.38 -2.28
C GLY A 20 22.17 24.76 -1.45
N ILE A 21 21.67 25.97 -1.62
CA ILE A 21 20.47 26.45 -0.90
C ILE A 21 19.24 25.67 -1.38
N LEU A 22 19.06 25.51 -2.68
CA LEU A 22 17.91 24.79 -3.23
C LEU A 22 17.92 23.30 -2.82
N ALA A 23 19.08 22.67 -2.79
CA ALA A 23 19.23 21.30 -2.34
C ALA A 23 18.86 21.14 -0.86
N ALA A 24 19.30 22.06 0.00
CA ALA A 24 18.99 22.02 1.43
C ALA A 24 17.47 22.13 1.70
N VAL A 25 16.79 23.06 1.02
CA VAL A 25 15.32 23.22 1.14
C VAL A 25 14.58 22.05 0.51
N GLY A 26 15.04 21.57 -0.63
CA GLY A 26 14.42 20.46 -1.36
C GLY A 26 14.39 19.16 -0.57
N VAL A 27 15.45 18.81 0.14
CA VAL A 27 15.52 17.59 0.96
C VAL A 27 14.50 17.61 2.09
N VAL A 28 14.34 18.73 2.79
CA VAL A 28 13.38 18.86 3.89
C VAL A 28 11.94 18.78 3.37
N ALA A 29 11.64 19.50 2.30
CA ALA A 29 10.31 19.48 1.68
C ALA A 29 9.95 18.09 1.15
N TYR A 30 10.88 17.39 0.50
CA TYR A 30 10.68 16.05 -0.03
C TYR A 30 10.44 15.01 1.08
N SER A 31 11.17 15.06 2.19
CA SER A 31 10.98 14.14 3.31
C SER A 31 9.60 14.30 3.97
N GLY A 32 9.12 15.52 4.12
CA GLY A 32 7.77 15.81 4.63
C GLY A 32 6.67 15.29 3.70
N TYR A 33 6.82 15.51 2.40
CA TYR A 33 5.87 15.04 1.39
C TYR A 33 5.80 13.51 1.32
N THR A 34 6.93 12.81 1.31
CA THR A 34 6.97 11.35 1.28
C THR A 34 6.36 10.71 2.52
N LYS A 35 6.58 11.30 3.69
CA LYS A 35 5.95 10.84 4.94
C LYS A 35 4.41 10.97 4.87
N GLY A 36 3.92 12.11 4.42
CA GLY A 36 2.48 12.33 4.21
C GLY A 36 1.87 11.36 3.20
N ALA A 37 2.55 11.11 2.08
CA ALA A 37 2.11 10.17 1.06
C ALA A 37 2.03 8.74 1.59
N LYS A 38 3.00 8.29 2.38
CA LYS A 38 3.01 6.96 3.01
C LYS A 38 1.84 6.77 3.98
N ILE A 39 1.55 7.76 4.81
CA ILE A 39 0.41 7.73 5.73
C ILE A 39 -0.91 7.66 4.94
N LYS A 40 -1.03 8.45 3.89
CA LYS A 40 -2.23 8.46 3.04
C LYS A 40 -2.45 7.11 2.37
N THR A 41 -1.40 6.49 1.84
CA THR A 41 -1.46 5.15 1.23
C THR A 41 -1.87 4.10 2.25
N ALA A 42 -1.30 4.10 3.46
CA ALA A 42 -1.68 3.18 4.51
C ALA A 42 -3.16 3.30 4.90
N LYS A 43 -3.67 4.53 5.05
CA LYS A 43 -5.09 4.78 5.32
C LYS A 43 -5.99 4.32 4.17
N GLN A 44 -5.57 4.52 2.93
CA GLN A 44 -6.32 4.08 1.76
C GLN A 44 -6.39 2.56 1.68
N ASN A 45 -5.30 1.86 1.94
CA ASN A 45 -5.26 0.39 1.99
C ASN A 45 -6.21 -0.14 3.07
N LEU A 46 -6.20 0.45 4.27
CA LEU A 46 -7.11 0.08 5.35
C LEU A 46 -8.59 0.29 4.97
N LYS A 47 -8.91 1.41 4.35
CA LYS A 47 -10.27 1.70 3.88
C LYS A 47 -10.72 0.70 2.80
N THR A 48 -9.87 0.39 1.85
CA THR A 48 -10.17 -0.59 0.79
C THR A 48 -10.40 -1.98 1.39
N LEU A 49 -9.54 -2.39 2.32
CA LEU A 49 -9.69 -3.67 3.02
C LEU A 49 -11.01 -3.74 3.80
N SER A 50 -11.37 -2.71 4.55
CA SER A 50 -12.63 -2.69 5.31
C SER A 50 -13.86 -2.74 4.42
N SER A 51 -13.84 -2.05 3.28
CA SER A 51 -14.92 -2.10 2.29
C SER A 51 -15.05 -3.47 1.65
N TRP A 52 -13.93 -4.10 1.33
CA TRP A 52 -13.90 -5.45 0.78
C TRP A 52 -14.44 -6.47 1.78
N LEU A 53 -13.99 -6.43 3.02
CA LEU A 53 -14.49 -7.31 4.09
C LEU A 53 -16.00 -7.17 4.30
N GLY A 54 -16.51 -5.94 4.28
CA GLY A 54 -17.95 -5.69 4.37
C GLY A 54 -18.75 -6.28 3.22
N ALA A 55 -18.25 -6.13 2.00
CA ALA A 55 -18.87 -6.69 0.80
C ALA A 55 -18.85 -8.22 0.81
N GLU A 56 -17.73 -8.83 1.15
CA GLU A 56 -17.59 -10.29 1.19
C GLU A 56 -18.42 -10.93 2.29
N SER A 57 -18.46 -10.34 3.49
CA SER A 57 -19.33 -10.83 4.58
C SER A 57 -20.80 -10.79 4.20
N THR A 58 -21.24 -9.74 3.50
CA THR A 58 -22.62 -9.63 3.02
C THR A 58 -22.93 -10.70 1.97
N LYS A 59 -22.03 -10.96 1.03
CA LYS A 59 -22.21 -12.03 0.03
C LYS A 59 -22.33 -13.40 0.69
N VAL A 60 -21.45 -13.71 1.63
CA VAL A 60 -21.48 -14.98 2.36
C VAL A 60 -22.80 -15.18 3.08
N CYS A 61 -23.29 -14.13 3.73
CA CYS A 61 -24.50 -14.21 4.56
C CYS A 61 -25.80 -14.08 3.76
N SER A 62 -25.83 -13.33 2.67
CA SER A 62 -27.05 -13.13 1.87
C SER A 62 -27.29 -14.21 0.83
N ALA A 63 -26.25 -14.76 0.24
CA ALA A 63 -26.37 -15.74 -0.85
C ALA A 63 -26.80 -17.13 -0.36
N TYR A 64 -26.71 -17.42 0.93
CA TYR A 64 -26.82 -18.78 1.45
C TYR A 64 -27.73 -18.92 2.68
N GLN A 65 -28.93 -18.38 2.63
CA GLN A 65 -29.91 -18.56 3.70
C GLN A 65 -30.30 -20.03 3.88
N GLY A 66 -29.81 -20.66 4.95
CA GLY A 66 -30.43 -21.86 5.51
C GLY A 66 -29.69 -23.19 5.40
N ASN A 67 -28.46 -23.28 4.99
CA ASN A 67 -27.70 -24.53 4.94
C ASN A 67 -26.44 -24.50 5.81
N TYR A 68 -26.17 -25.55 6.57
CA TYR A 68 -24.99 -25.69 7.45
C TYR A 68 -23.63 -25.65 6.72
N ASN A 69 -23.64 -25.78 5.40
CA ASN A 69 -22.45 -25.68 4.55
C ASN A 69 -22.31 -24.31 3.89
N ASN A 70 -22.96 -23.31 4.43
CA ASN A 70 -23.04 -21.98 3.85
C ASN A 70 -21.80 -21.17 4.12
N GLY A 71 -20.97 -21.10 3.13
CA GLY A 71 -19.76 -20.33 3.19
C GLY A 71 -19.18 -20.07 1.81
N MET A 72 -18.19 -19.27 1.76
CA MET A 72 -17.46 -18.93 0.57
C MET A 72 -16.02 -19.42 0.70
N TYR A 73 -15.48 -19.89 -0.41
CA TYR A 73 -14.05 -20.16 -0.51
C TYR A 73 -13.33 -18.91 -0.99
N LEU A 74 -12.37 -18.43 -0.20
CA LEU A 74 -11.38 -17.49 -0.68
C LEU A 74 -10.26 -18.29 -1.35
N ASN A 75 -10.14 -18.14 -2.65
CA ASN A 75 -9.13 -18.82 -3.45
C ASN A 75 -7.79 -18.09 -3.32
N ASN A 76 -6.76 -18.82 -3.03
CA ASN A 76 -5.40 -18.33 -3.13
C ASN A 76 -4.78 -18.88 -4.42
N ASP A 77 -4.52 -18.03 -5.39
CA ASP A 77 -4.02 -18.40 -6.72
C ASP A 77 -2.63 -19.05 -6.69
N SER A 78 -1.83 -18.76 -5.66
CA SER A 78 -0.43 -19.21 -5.62
C SER A 78 -0.20 -20.53 -4.91
N SER A 79 -1.12 -21.05 -4.09
CA SER A 79 -0.87 -22.23 -3.26
C SER A 79 -2.00 -23.26 -3.19
N ASN A 80 -3.04 -23.09 -3.99
CA ASN A 80 -4.20 -24.02 -4.05
C ASN A 80 -4.92 -24.21 -2.69
N TYR A 81 -4.65 -23.35 -1.70
CA TYR A 81 -5.37 -23.34 -0.43
C TYR A 81 -6.66 -22.56 -0.57
N ARG A 82 -7.75 -23.16 -0.11
CA ARG A 82 -9.06 -22.55 -0.07
C ARG A 82 -9.47 -22.35 1.38
N TYR A 83 -9.68 -21.11 1.77
CA TYR A 83 -10.25 -20.81 3.08
C TYR A 83 -11.78 -20.81 2.98
N PHE A 84 -12.41 -21.68 3.73
CA PHE A 84 -13.87 -21.74 3.80
C PHE A 84 -14.35 -20.88 4.97
N ILE A 85 -15.16 -19.89 4.67
CA ILE A 85 -15.74 -18.96 5.65
C ILE A 85 -17.24 -19.20 5.70
N LYS A 86 -17.76 -19.50 6.89
CA LYS A 86 -19.18 -19.63 7.14
C LYS A 86 -19.79 -18.29 7.56
N CYS A 87 -21.06 -18.10 7.26
CA CYS A 87 -21.79 -16.92 7.76
C CYS A 87 -21.86 -16.84 9.29
N SER A 88 -21.85 -17.99 9.96
CA SER A 88 -21.84 -18.10 11.42
C SER A 88 -20.48 -17.85 12.05
N ASP A 89 -19.41 -17.78 11.25
CA ASP A 89 -18.08 -17.54 11.77
C ASP A 89 -17.99 -16.10 12.29
N ASP A 90 -17.20 -15.93 13.33
CA ASP A 90 -16.94 -14.60 13.86
C ASP A 90 -16.05 -13.78 12.91
N GLY A 91 -15.97 -12.49 13.14
CA GLY A 91 -15.13 -11.60 12.32
C GLY A 91 -13.64 -11.98 12.31
N THR A 92 -13.19 -12.78 13.28
CA THR A 92 -11.81 -13.26 13.38
C THR A 92 -11.47 -14.22 12.25
N ALA A 93 -12.37 -15.18 11.97
CA ALA A 93 -12.18 -16.13 10.86
C ALA A 93 -12.13 -15.41 9.50
N LEU A 94 -13.00 -14.43 9.30
CA LEU A 94 -13.00 -13.61 8.08
C LEU A 94 -11.72 -12.78 7.95
N ALA A 95 -11.27 -12.16 9.05
CA ALA A 95 -10.05 -11.38 9.06
C ALA A 95 -8.81 -12.23 8.78
N TYR A 96 -8.75 -13.43 9.34
CA TYR A 96 -7.67 -14.39 9.10
C TYR A 96 -7.63 -14.83 7.64
N ALA A 97 -8.75 -15.23 7.07
CA ALA A 97 -8.83 -15.64 5.68
C ALA A 97 -8.48 -14.49 4.71
N ALA A 98 -8.94 -13.28 5.02
CA ALA A 98 -8.60 -12.08 4.25
C ALA A 98 -7.10 -11.76 4.33
N SER A 99 -6.49 -11.88 5.51
CA SER A 99 -5.06 -11.62 5.67
C SER A 99 -4.22 -12.56 4.81
N HIS A 100 -4.56 -13.85 4.77
CA HIS A 100 -3.89 -14.82 3.91
C HIS A 100 -4.12 -14.57 2.44
N PHE A 101 -5.32 -14.23 2.04
CA PHE A 101 -5.66 -13.90 0.66
C PHE A 101 -4.82 -12.73 0.13
N PHE A 102 -4.80 -11.62 0.86
CA PHE A 102 -4.05 -10.43 0.47
C PHE A 102 -2.54 -10.58 0.62
N TYR A 103 -2.09 -11.35 1.60
CA TYR A 103 -0.66 -11.65 1.75
C TYR A 103 -0.10 -12.36 0.53
N ASN A 104 -0.81 -13.37 0.04
CA ASN A 104 -0.34 -14.18 -1.08
C ASN A 104 -0.51 -13.49 -2.44
N ASN A 105 -1.57 -12.72 -2.61
CA ASN A 105 -1.81 -11.98 -3.87
C ASN A 105 -1.00 -10.67 -3.95
N GLY A 106 -0.43 -10.21 -2.83
CA GLY A 106 0.44 -9.04 -2.82
C GLY A 106 -0.25 -7.71 -3.16
N ASP A 107 -1.58 -7.65 -3.05
CA ASP A 107 -2.37 -6.49 -3.45
C ASP A 107 -2.14 -5.25 -2.58
N PHE A 108 -1.76 -5.46 -1.32
CA PHE A 108 -1.48 -4.39 -0.38
C PHE A 108 -0.02 -4.39 0.03
N LYS A 109 0.70 -3.38 -0.43
CA LYS A 109 2.09 -3.14 -0.05
C LYS A 109 2.20 -2.16 1.10
N ASN A 110 3.06 -2.47 2.04
CA ASN A 110 3.43 -1.52 3.08
C ASN A 110 4.25 -0.38 2.46
N PRO A 111 3.78 0.87 2.54
CA PRO A 111 4.46 2.00 1.90
C PRO A 111 5.82 2.35 2.51
N TYR A 112 6.16 1.77 3.67
CA TYR A 112 7.42 2.03 4.36
C TYR A 112 8.54 1.07 3.99
N ASN A 113 8.22 -0.21 3.73
CA ASN A 113 9.23 -1.24 3.45
C ASN A 113 8.98 -2.03 2.15
N GLY A 114 7.88 -1.77 1.45
CA GLY A 114 7.51 -2.45 0.21
C GLY A 114 7.05 -3.90 0.37
N ASN A 115 7.05 -4.45 1.59
CA ASN A 115 6.55 -5.78 1.87
C ASN A 115 5.02 -5.80 1.88
N ASN A 116 4.42 -6.98 1.93
CA ASN A 116 2.98 -7.09 2.07
C ASN A 116 2.53 -6.40 3.36
N ALA A 117 1.50 -5.57 3.27
CA ALA A 117 1.03 -4.77 4.40
C ALA A 117 0.34 -5.61 5.47
N ILE A 118 -0.16 -6.78 5.08
CA ILE A 118 -0.84 -7.71 5.96
C ILE A 118 0.12 -8.86 6.22
N ALA A 119 0.55 -9.01 7.46
CA ALA A 119 1.34 -10.14 7.91
C ALA A 119 0.44 -11.36 8.14
N SER A 120 0.95 -12.51 7.74
CA SER A 120 0.31 -13.80 8.03
C SER A 120 0.35 -14.13 9.52
#